data_12b55b7bed7ed8ffdf8450f12f71e7ca
#
_entry.id   12b55b7bed7ed8ffdf8450f12f71e7ca
#
_cell.length_a   1.000
_cell.length_b   1.000
_cell.length_c   1.000
_cell.angle_alpha   90.00
_cell.angle_beta   90.00
_cell.angle_gamma   90.00
#
_symmetry.space_group_name_H-M   'P 1'
#
loop_
_entity.id
_entity.type
_entity.pdbx_description
1 polymer ?
#
loop_
_entity_poly.entity_id
_entity_poly.type
_entity_poly.pdbx_seq_one_letter_code
_entity_poly.pdbx_strand_id
1 'polypeptide(L)'
;MKKIILAVIAVLSLGIASAQFKVEQKQSAPEAIWREGFGWVSLYQQNVGNGEHYYFIACRSSNQFDDMILIHLGSKEKALATLAQLEKDLYVEGEIYELSDDKGESFTLKCGKFNYYYIYKRGYAGYGYIKMTHIPKMQSAINGY
;
A
#
# COMPACT_ATOMS: atom_id res chain seq x y z
N MET A 1 -4.00 -14.04 12.73
CA MET A 1 -2.60 -14.26 13.02
C MET A 1 -2.32 -14.72 14.44
N LYS A 2 -3.18 -14.42 15.36
CA LYS A 2 -3.07 -14.93 16.73
C LYS A 2 -3.42 -16.40 16.83
N LYS A 3 -3.98 -16.96 15.80
CA LYS A 3 -4.44 -18.33 15.78
C LYS A 3 -3.32 -19.33 15.95
N ILE A 4 -2.15 -18.99 15.43
CA ILE A 4 -0.98 -19.86 15.55
C ILE A 4 -0.62 -20.05 17.02
N ILE A 5 -0.69 -19.00 17.79
CA ILE A 5 -0.41 -19.06 19.21
C ILE A 5 -1.41 -19.96 19.93
N LEU A 6 -2.66 -19.86 19.55
CA LEU A 6 -3.71 -20.71 20.13
C LEU A 6 -3.47 -22.18 19.81
N ALA A 7 -3.07 -22.46 18.60
CA ALA A 7 -2.75 -23.83 18.21
C ALA A 7 -1.59 -24.39 19.03
N VAL A 8 -0.57 -23.61 19.25
CA VAL A 8 0.57 -24.01 20.08
C VAL A 8 0.12 -24.29 21.50
N ILE A 9 -0.71 -23.43 22.04
CA ILE A 9 -1.24 -23.62 23.40
C ILE A 9 -2.05 -24.89 23.48
N ALA A 10 -2.87 -25.18 22.48
CA ALA A 10 -3.64 -26.39 22.45
C ALA A 10 -2.76 -27.64 22.47
N VAL A 11 -1.69 -27.63 21.74
CA VAL A 11 -0.72 -28.73 21.76
C VAL A 11 -0.14 -28.90 23.15
N LEU A 12 0.22 -27.82 23.81
CA LEU A 12 0.76 -27.88 25.16
C LEU A 12 -0.28 -28.44 26.13
N SER A 13 -1.54 -28.11 25.93
CA SER A 13 -2.60 -28.58 26.81
C SER A 13 -2.85 -30.07 26.71
N LEU A 14 -2.35 -30.73 25.71
CA LEU A 14 -2.43 -32.18 25.59
C LEU A 14 -1.42 -32.90 26.46
N GLY A 15 -0.78 -32.19 27.36
CA GLY A 15 0.14 -32.80 28.29
C GLY A 15 1.51 -33.14 27.70
N ILE A 16 1.75 -32.75 26.52
CA ILE A 16 3.08 -32.86 25.94
C ILE A 16 3.88 -31.74 26.58
N ALA A 17 4.51 -32.07 27.65
CA ALA A 17 5.22 -31.09 28.48
C ALA A 17 6.44 -30.49 27.76
N SER A 18 6.71 -30.89 26.56
CA SER A 18 7.81 -30.35 25.82
C SER A 18 7.58 -28.84 25.58
N ALA A 19 8.61 -28.08 25.77
CA ALA A 19 8.59 -26.69 25.42
C ALA A 19 8.29 -26.58 23.94
N GLN A 20 7.23 -25.87 23.62
CA GLN A 20 6.87 -25.58 22.25
C GLN A 20 7.29 -24.17 21.95
N PHE A 21 8.05 -24.00 20.89
CA PHE A 21 8.35 -22.66 20.42
C PHE A 21 7.12 -22.08 19.79
N LYS A 22 6.84 -20.82 20.09
CA LYS A 22 5.85 -20.09 19.33
C LYS A 22 6.41 -19.85 17.94
N VAL A 23 5.71 -20.38 16.96
CA VAL A 23 6.09 -20.18 15.58
C VAL A 23 5.19 -19.10 15.01
N GLU A 24 5.73 -17.91 14.89
CA GLU A 24 5.06 -16.82 14.19
C GLU A 24 5.71 -16.65 12.84
N GLN A 25 4.89 -16.65 11.81
CA GLN A 25 5.39 -16.38 10.48
C GLN A 25 5.72 -14.89 10.38
N LYS A 26 6.99 -14.60 10.26
CA LYS A 26 7.46 -13.23 10.16
C LYS A 26 7.10 -12.67 8.79
N GLN A 27 6.44 -11.54 8.79
CA GLN A 27 6.20 -10.82 7.54
C GLN A 27 7.53 -10.35 6.96
N SER A 28 7.66 -10.47 5.66
CA SER A 28 8.83 -9.95 4.98
C SER A 28 8.80 -8.42 4.95
N ALA A 29 9.98 -7.83 4.81
CA ALA A 29 10.06 -6.39 4.58
C ALA A 29 9.40 -6.03 3.25
N PRO A 30 8.79 -4.85 3.15
CA PRO A 30 8.25 -4.39 1.88
C PRO A 30 9.33 -4.28 0.81
N GLU A 31 8.96 -4.63 -0.40
CA GLU A 31 9.84 -4.62 -1.55
C GLU A 31 9.24 -3.72 -2.63
N ALA A 32 10.04 -2.81 -3.16
CA ALA A 32 9.59 -1.95 -4.26
C ALA A 32 9.56 -2.78 -5.55
N ILE A 33 8.38 -2.93 -6.12
CA ILE A 33 8.20 -3.65 -7.37
C ILE A 33 8.13 -2.72 -8.58
N TRP A 34 7.95 -1.44 -8.33
CA TRP A 34 8.02 -0.40 -9.34
C TRP A 34 8.46 0.92 -8.71
N ARG A 35 9.28 1.67 -9.42
CA ARG A 35 9.68 3.02 -9.04
C ARG A 35 9.67 3.91 -10.26
N GLU A 36 9.24 5.16 -10.07
CA GLU A 36 9.48 6.15 -11.10
C GLU A 36 10.98 6.53 -11.08
N GLY A 37 11.47 7.09 -12.18
CA GLY A 37 12.91 7.24 -12.41
C GLY A 37 13.68 7.95 -11.32
N PHE A 38 13.07 8.92 -10.63
CA PHE A 38 13.71 9.65 -9.54
C PHE A 38 13.30 9.15 -8.16
N GLY A 39 12.46 8.13 -8.11
CA GLY A 39 12.00 7.57 -6.83
C GLY A 39 11.01 8.44 -6.06
N TRP A 40 10.38 9.40 -6.71
CA TRP A 40 9.36 10.22 -6.08
C TRP A 40 8.08 9.45 -5.80
N VAL A 41 7.81 8.45 -6.62
CA VAL A 41 6.66 7.56 -6.50
C VAL A 41 7.15 6.14 -6.64
N SER A 42 6.71 5.28 -5.75
CA SER A 42 7.08 3.86 -5.78
C SER A 42 5.89 3.00 -5.38
N LEU A 43 5.82 1.82 -5.94
CA LEU A 43 4.84 0.81 -5.56
C LEU A 43 5.56 -0.30 -4.81
N TYR A 44 5.06 -0.60 -3.63
CA TYR A 44 5.62 -1.63 -2.77
C TYR A 44 4.70 -2.83 -2.66
N GLN A 45 5.32 -3.97 -2.52
CA GLN A 45 4.67 -5.23 -2.24
C GLN A 45 5.23 -5.80 -0.95
N GLN A 46 4.37 -6.33 -0.12
CA GLN A 46 4.77 -6.99 1.12
C GLN A 46 4.10 -8.36 1.18
N ASN A 47 4.89 -9.39 1.44
CA ASN A 47 4.35 -10.72 1.67
C ASN A 47 3.73 -10.77 3.07
N VAL A 48 2.46 -11.09 3.13
CA VAL A 48 1.72 -11.13 4.39
C VAL A 48 1.40 -12.56 4.84
N GLY A 49 1.98 -13.55 4.18
CA GLY A 49 1.79 -14.96 4.47
C GLY A 49 0.82 -15.62 3.51
N ASN A 50 0.83 -16.97 3.50
CA ASN A 50 -0.05 -17.80 2.66
C ASN A 50 0.01 -17.48 1.16
N GLY A 51 1.14 -16.98 0.68
CA GLY A 51 1.28 -16.59 -0.71
C GLY A 51 0.55 -15.31 -1.08
N GLU A 52 0.00 -14.61 -0.10
CA GLU A 52 -0.70 -13.37 -0.32
C GLU A 52 0.23 -12.17 -0.19
N HIS A 53 -0.11 -11.11 -0.91
CA HIS A 53 0.65 -9.88 -0.90
C HIS A 53 -0.23 -8.70 -0.57
N TYR A 54 0.38 -7.70 0.03
CA TYR A 54 -0.22 -6.42 0.34
C TYR A 54 0.52 -5.33 -0.42
N TYR A 55 -0.21 -4.40 -0.99
CA TYR A 55 0.36 -3.36 -1.84
C TYR A 55 0.12 -1.98 -1.26
N PHE A 56 1.09 -1.11 -1.43
CA PHE A 56 0.93 0.31 -1.10
C PHE A 56 1.80 1.17 -1.99
N ILE A 57 1.35 2.39 -2.21
CA ILE A 57 2.10 3.41 -2.93
C ILE A 57 2.81 4.30 -1.91
N ALA A 58 4.06 4.60 -2.15
CA ALA A 58 4.81 5.57 -1.37
C ALA A 58 5.16 6.76 -2.26
N CYS A 59 4.71 7.93 -1.85
CA CYS A 59 5.01 9.18 -2.54
C CYS A 59 5.89 10.04 -1.66
N ARG A 60 6.94 10.61 -2.25
CA ARG A 60 7.74 11.59 -1.54
C ARG A 60 6.96 12.89 -1.43
N SER A 61 6.92 13.47 -0.24
CA SER A 61 6.33 14.80 -0.05
C SER A 61 7.19 15.87 -0.71
N SER A 62 6.54 16.91 -1.18
CA SER A 62 7.23 18.11 -1.67
C SER A 62 7.98 18.84 -0.56
N ASN A 63 7.64 18.60 0.69
CA ASN A 63 8.37 19.12 1.84
C ASN A 63 9.35 18.08 2.35
N GLN A 64 10.63 18.42 2.37
CA GLN A 64 11.70 17.48 2.73
C GLN A 64 11.65 16.99 4.18
N PHE A 65 10.92 17.68 5.05
CA PHE A 65 10.80 17.29 6.46
C PHE A 65 9.62 16.38 6.73
N ASP A 66 8.77 16.17 5.75
CA ASP A 66 7.68 15.20 5.86
C ASP A 66 8.19 13.79 5.64
N ASP A 67 7.52 12.83 6.27
CA ASP A 67 7.69 11.42 5.95
C ASP A 67 7.09 11.11 4.58
N MET A 68 7.37 9.92 4.07
CA MET A 68 6.73 9.44 2.85
C MET A 68 5.22 9.37 3.05
N ILE A 69 4.49 9.78 2.03
CA ILE A 69 3.03 9.64 2.01
C ILE A 69 2.72 8.23 1.53
N LEU A 70 2.09 7.45 2.39
CA LEU A 70 1.72 6.08 2.07
C LEU A 70 0.24 6.00 1.74
N ILE A 71 -0.08 5.32 0.64
CA ILE A 71 -1.45 5.01 0.25
C ILE A 71 -1.58 3.51 0.20
N HIS A 72 -2.34 2.95 1.11
CA HIS A 72 -2.51 1.51 1.25
C HIS A 72 -3.58 1.01 0.29
N LEU A 73 -3.19 0.11 -0.60
CA LEU A 73 -4.08 -0.42 -1.63
C LEU A 73 -4.73 -1.75 -1.24
N GLY A 74 -4.08 -2.50 -0.36
CA GLY A 74 -4.60 -3.78 0.10
C GLY A 74 -4.14 -4.96 -0.72
N SER A 75 -4.99 -5.96 -0.86
CA SER A 75 -4.72 -7.17 -1.62
C SER A 75 -4.53 -6.88 -3.11
N LYS A 76 -4.07 -7.89 -3.86
CA LYS A 76 -3.89 -7.75 -5.31
C LYS A 76 -5.17 -7.29 -6.00
N GLU A 77 -6.31 -7.88 -5.65
CA GLU A 77 -7.58 -7.52 -6.26
C GLU A 77 -7.98 -6.08 -5.94
N LYS A 78 -7.85 -5.69 -4.68
CA LYS A 78 -8.16 -4.32 -4.25
C LYS A 78 -7.22 -3.31 -4.89
N ALA A 79 -5.94 -3.64 -4.95
CA ALA A 79 -4.94 -2.76 -5.55
C ALA A 79 -5.22 -2.51 -7.03
N LEU A 80 -5.50 -3.56 -7.77
CA LEU A 80 -5.82 -3.43 -9.20
C LEU A 80 -7.13 -2.67 -9.42
N ALA A 81 -8.14 -2.90 -8.59
CA ALA A 81 -9.40 -2.19 -8.67
C ALA A 81 -9.23 -0.70 -8.39
N THR A 82 -8.44 -0.36 -7.38
CA THR A 82 -8.17 1.04 -7.03
C THR A 82 -7.39 1.74 -8.14
N LEU A 83 -6.38 1.09 -8.68
CA LEU A 83 -5.61 1.65 -9.79
C LEU A 83 -6.48 1.84 -11.03
N ALA A 84 -7.37 0.90 -11.33
CA ALA A 84 -8.31 1.04 -12.44
C ALA A 84 -9.25 2.22 -12.21
N GLN A 85 -9.70 2.44 -11.00
CA GLN A 85 -10.55 3.57 -10.65
C GLN A 85 -9.80 4.90 -10.85
N LEU A 86 -8.57 4.98 -10.41
CA LEU A 86 -7.74 6.16 -10.64
C LEU A 86 -7.50 6.41 -12.12
N GLU A 87 -7.32 5.36 -12.89
CA GLU A 87 -7.05 5.48 -14.32
C GLU A 87 -8.26 5.95 -15.12
N LYS A 88 -9.46 5.47 -14.79
CA LYS A 88 -10.64 5.60 -15.64
C LYS A 88 -11.71 6.52 -15.11
N ASP A 89 -11.90 6.56 -13.79
CA ASP A 89 -13.14 7.12 -13.25
C ASP A 89 -12.95 8.45 -12.51
N LEU A 90 -11.81 8.68 -11.89
CA LEU A 90 -11.64 9.81 -10.98
C LEU A 90 -11.04 11.05 -11.63
N TYR A 91 -10.26 10.89 -12.70
CA TYR A 91 -9.53 12.04 -13.20
C TYR A 91 -10.45 13.00 -13.98
N VAL A 92 -10.72 14.13 -13.39
CA VAL A 92 -11.34 15.29 -14.03
C VAL A 92 -10.57 16.51 -13.53
N GLU A 93 -9.91 17.21 -14.43
CA GLU A 93 -9.07 18.35 -14.06
C GLU A 93 -9.82 19.33 -13.16
N GLY A 94 -9.23 19.69 -12.05
CA GLY A 94 -9.81 20.60 -11.06
C GLY A 94 -10.64 19.95 -9.97
N GLU A 95 -11.03 18.69 -10.14
CA GLU A 95 -11.82 17.99 -9.11
C GLU A 95 -10.97 17.64 -7.91
N ILE A 96 -11.61 17.65 -6.75
CA ILE A 96 -10.99 17.33 -5.46
C ILE A 96 -11.84 16.28 -4.78
N TYR A 97 -11.20 15.21 -4.34
CA TYR A 97 -11.86 14.11 -3.64
C TYR A 97 -11.26 13.91 -2.25
N GLU A 98 -12.13 13.63 -1.29
CA GLU A 98 -11.72 13.13 0.01
C GLU A 98 -11.85 11.61 -0.02
N LEU A 99 -10.75 10.91 0.14
CA LEU A 99 -10.69 9.46 0.00
C LEU A 99 -10.11 8.82 1.25
N SER A 100 -10.38 7.54 1.40
CA SER A 100 -9.75 6.71 2.44
C SER A 100 -9.06 5.54 1.77
N ASP A 101 -7.89 5.18 2.26
CA ASP A 101 -7.17 4.03 1.76
C ASP A 101 -7.64 2.73 2.42
N ASP A 102 -6.99 1.61 2.10
CA ASP A 102 -7.38 0.29 2.62
C ASP A 102 -7.24 0.19 4.15
N LYS A 103 -6.42 1.02 4.77
CA LYS A 103 -6.28 1.08 6.23
C LYS A 103 -7.19 2.11 6.88
N GLY A 104 -8.03 2.76 6.10
CA GLY A 104 -8.93 3.79 6.60
C GLY A 104 -8.28 5.15 6.82
N GLU A 105 -7.06 5.34 6.34
CA GLU A 105 -6.39 6.63 6.43
C GLU A 105 -6.91 7.56 5.36
N SER A 106 -7.29 8.76 5.78
CA SER A 106 -7.89 9.75 4.88
C SER A 106 -6.83 10.59 4.19
N PHE A 107 -7.11 10.94 2.96
CA PHE A 107 -6.29 11.87 2.20
C PHE A 107 -7.14 12.62 1.19
N THR A 108 -6.62 13.76 0.73
CA THR A 108 -7.26 14.56 -0.31
C THR A 108 -6.55 14.30 -1.63
N LEU A 109 -7.31 13.97 -2.65
CA LEU A 109 -6.81 13.78 -4.00
C LEU A 109 -7.30 14.92 -4.87
N LYS A 110 -6.36 15.67 -5.44
CA LYS A 110 -6.69 16.77 -6.35
C LYS A 110 -6.24 16.42 -7.76
N CYS A 111 -7.15 16.49 -8.71
CA CYS A 111 -6.83 16.32 -10.13
C CYS A 111 -6.21 17.62 -10.66
N GLY A 112 -4.92 17.60 -10.89
CA GLY A 112 -4.18 18.75 -11.39
C GLY A 112 -4.13 18.79 -12.91
N LYS A 113 -3.35 19.72 -13.44
CA LYS A 113 -3.09 19.81 -14.88
C LYS A 113 -2.13 18.70 -15.33
N PHE A 114 -2.09 18.45 -16.62
CA PHE A 114 -1.16 17.50 -17.25
C PHE A 114 -1.30 16.06 -16.73
N ASN A 115 -2.52 15.68 -16.37
CA ASN A 115 -2.81 14.31 -15.90
C ASN A 115 -2.04 13.95 -14.64
N TYR A 116 -1.93 14.87 -13.71
CA TYR A 116 -1.35 14.65 -12.40
C TYR A 116 -2.43 14.56 -11.34
N TYR A 117 -2.26 13.62 -10.42
CA TYR A 117 -2.96 13.62 -9.14
C TYR A 117 -2.03 14.18 -8.07
N TYR A 118 -2.49 15.14 -7.30
CA TYR A 118 -1.80 15.63 -6.12
C TYR A 118 -2.45 15.07 -4.88
N ILE A 119 -1.63 14.64 -3.93
CA ILE A 119 -2.07 13.92 -2.74
C ILE A 119 -1.67 14.72 -1.52
N TYR A 120 -2.66 15.06 -0.71
CA TYR A 120 -2.48 15.82 0.52
C TYR A 120 -2.92 14.97 1.70
N LYS A 121 -2.08 14.86 2.70
CA LYS A 121 -2.42 14.18 3.95
C LYS A 121 -2.41 15.17 5.11
N ARG A 122 -3.33 14.96 6.04
CA ARG A 122 -3.37 15.76 7.26
C ARG A 122 -2.05 15.62 8.02
N GLY A 123 -1.53 16.72 8.49
CA GLY A 123 -0.27 16.75 9.23
C GLY A 123 0.97 16.86 8.36
N TYR A 124 0.81 16.79 7.05
CA TYR A 124 1.92 16.97 6.11
C TYR A 124 1.95 18.39 5.61
N ALA A 125 3.14 18.99 5.60
CA ALA A 125 3.31 20.37 5.08
C ALA A 125 3.33 20.40 3.56
N GLY A 126 3.81 19.33 2.94
CA GLY A 126 3.88 19.20 1.49
C GLY A 126 2.83 18.25 0.94
N TYR A 127 2.98 17.94 -0.33
CA TYR A 127 2.09 17.04 -1.05
C TYR A 127 2.90 16.04 -1.88
N GLY A 128 2.30 14.88 -2.16
CA GLY A 128 2.83 13.93 -3.10
C GLY A 128 2.13 14.05 -4.44
N TYR A 129 2.60 13.27 -5.42
CA TYR A 129 1.92 13.23 -6.72
C TYR A 129 1.99 11.84 -7.32
N ILE A 130 1.02 11.55 -8.19
CA ILE A 130 1.01 10.39 -9.06
C ILE A 130 0.62 10.89 -10.45
N LYS A 131 1.37 10.50 -11.46
CA LYS A 131 0.97 10.78 -12.85
C LYS A 131 0.07 9.68 -13.37
N MET A 132 -0.86 10.03 -14.24
CA MET A 132 -1.71 9.02 -14.90
C MET A 132 -0.88 7.95 -15.60
N THR A 133 0.25 8.32 -16.16
CA THR A 133 1.16 7.38 -16.84
C THR A 133 1.82 6.38 -15.91
N HIS A 134 1.85 6.65 -14.61
CA HIS A 134 2.36 5.70 -13.62
C HIS A 134 1.42 4.52 -13.41
N ILE A 135 0.13 4.74 -13.57
CA ILE A 135 -0.90 3.76 -13.19
C ILE A 135 -0.79 2.46 -14.00
N PRO A 136 -0.72 2.49 -15.34
CA PRO A 136 -0.54 1.25 -16.09
C PRO A 136 0.75 0.51 -15.74
N LYS A 137 1.79 1.24 -15.40
CA LYS A 137 3.07 0.65 -15.00
C LYS A 137 2.97 -0.07 -13.65
N MET A 138 2.25 0.53 -12.71
CA MET A 138 1.95 -0.12 -11.44
C MET A 138 1.10 -1.37 -11.61
N GLN A 139 0.08 -1.29 -12.46
CA GLN A 139 -0.77 -2.45 -12.77
C GLN A 139 0.05 -3.59 -13.37
N SER A 140 0.94 -3.28 -14.31
CA SER A 140 1.82 -4.26 -14.91
C SER A 140 2.77 -4.88 -13.88
N ALA A 141 3.29 -4.09 -12.98
CA ALA A 141 4.18 -4.60 -11.92
C ALA A 141 3.43 -5.56 -10.99
N ILE A 142 2.21 -5.23 -10.61
CA ILE A 142 1.38 -6.12 -9.77
C ILE A 142 1.09 -7.43 -10.49
N ASN A 143 0.75 -7.37 -11.78
CA ASN A 143 0.43 -8.56 -12.56
C ASN A 143 1.65 -9.41 -12.89
N GLY A 144 2.84 -8.84 -12.87
CA GLY A 144 4.09 -9.55 -13.10
C GLY A 144 4.65 -10.26 -11.89
N TYR A 145 4.07 -10.04 -10.71
CA TYR A 145 4.54 -10.61 -9.44
C TYR A 145 3.57 -11.58 -8.78
#